data_9f14c5d77a328b0a3c7043dc6812562d
#
_entry.id   9f14c5d77a328b0a3c7043dc6812562d
#
_cell.length_a   1.000
_cell.length_b   1.000
_cell.length_c   1.000
_cell.angle_alpha   90.00
_cell.angle_beta   90.00
_cell.angle_gamma   90.00
#
_symmetry.space_group_name_H-M   'P 1'
#
loop_
_entity.id
_entity.type
_entity.pdbx_description
1 polymer ?
#
loop_
_entity_poly.entity_id
_entity_poly.type
_entity_poly.pdbx_seq_one_letter_code
_entity_poly.pdbx_strand_id
1 'polypeptide(L)'
;MTFRGLALVGVQGPAAEEFWMYRVLLANGREPNFEERRHWQDQIDDRISRYLREHPEAANNLDVSTFRFYRRAAVGMSKEQITILLGPPETVTTSPAEMEKLARKYWPDIKGQAQEAWVYPLGWHLYFAESRLVDITQYRPR
;
A
#
# COMPACT_ATOMS: atom_id res chain seq x y z
N MET A 1 10.49 10.89 -8.56
CA MET A 1 10.90 10.98 -7.16
C MET A 1 10.45 9.72 -6.43
N THR A 2 11.25 9.23 -5.54
CA THR A 2 10.87 8.08 -4.75
C THR A 2 10.19 8.54 -3.47
N PHE A 3 9.24 7.75 -3.01
CA PHE A 3 8.60 8.02 -1.73
C PHE A 3 9.63 7.96 -0.59
N ARG A 4 10.63 7.11 -0.71
CA ARG A 4 11.69 6.99 0.28
C ARG A 4 12.40 8.32 0.54
N GLY A 5 12.59 9.13 -0.51
CA GLY A 5 13.16 10.47 -0.36
C GLY A 5 12.30 11.39 0.49
N LEU A 6 11.02 11.04 0.65
CA LEU A 6 10.09 11.74 1.50
C LEU A 6 9.80 10.98 2.79
N ALA A 7 10.54 9.92 3.05
CA ALA A 7 10.31 9.04 4.20
C ALA A 7 10.41 9.77 5.53
N LEU A 8 11.14 10.85 5.56
CA LEU A 8 11.20 11.71 6.74
C LEU A 8 9.83 12.27 7.09
N VAL A 9 8.89 12.18 6.17
CA VAL A 9 7.58 12.77 6.30
C VAL A 9 6.51 11.71 6.57
N GLY A 10 6.84 10.61 7.18
CA GLY A 10 5.82 9.75 7.68
C GLY A 10 5.66 8.41 7.00
N VAL A 11 6.51 8.10 6.03
CA VAL A 11 6.54 6.74 5.52
C VAL A 11 5.15 6.21 5.12
N GLN A 12 4.39 7.04 4.43
CA GLN A 12 3.09 6.67 3.90
C GLN A 12 3.17 6.43 2.40
N GLY A 13 2.37 5.50 1.93
CA GLY A 13 2.30 5.13 0.53
C GLY A 13 1.01 5.55 -0.14
N PRO A 14 0.56 4.76 -1.11
CA PRO A 14 -0.64 5.11 -1.88
C PRO A 14 -1.91 4.97 -1.05
N ALA A 15 -2.92 5.74 -1.43
CA ALA A 15 -4.25 5.62 -0.85
C ALA A 15 -5.06 4.58 -1.62
N ALA A 16 -5.96 3.91 -0.92
CA ALA A 16 -6.83 2.90 -1.52
C ALA A 16 -7.62 3.45 -2.71
N GLU A 17 -8.14 4.67 -2.60
CA GLU A 17 -8.93 5.29 -3.65
C GLU A 17 -8.13 5.51 -4.93
N GLU A 18 -6.84 5.83 -4.81
CA GLU A 18 -5.94 6.03 -5.95
C GLU A 18 -5.89 4.78 -6.83
N PHE A 19 -5.73 3.62 -6.22
CA PHE A 19 -5.67 2.37 -6.98
C PHE A 19 -7.03 1.93 -7.49
N TRP A 20 -8.07 2.14 -6.70
CA TRP A 20 -9.42 1.82 -7.15
C TRP A 20 -9.79 2.64 -8.39
N MET A 21 -9.55 3.94 -8.37
CA MET A 21 -9.82 4.81 -9.51
C MET A 21 -9.02 4.41 -10.74
N TYR A 22 -7.74 4.08 -10.55
CA TYR A 22 -6.88 3.62 -11.63
C TYR A 22 -7.45 2.35 -12.28
N ARG A 23 -7.89 1.39 -11.47
CA ARG A 23 -8.47 0.14 -11.98
C ARG A 23 -9.79 0.37 -12.72
N VAL A 24 -10.63 1.26 -12.20
CA VAL A 24 -11.90 1.61 -12.86
C VAL A 24 -11.62 2.24 -14.22
N LEU A 25 -10.67 3.16 -14.28
CA LEU A 25 -10.28 3.80 -15.52
C LEU A 25 -9.78 2.78 -16.55
N LEU A 26 -8.93 1.86 -16.13
CA LEU A 26 -8.43 0.80 -17.03
C LEU A 26 -9.56 -0.10 -17.53
N ALA A 27 -10.50 -0.45 -16.66
CA ALA A 27 -11.56 -1.38 -17.00
C ALA A 27 -12.66 -0.75 -17.85
N ASN A 28 -13.00 0.50 -17.57
CA ASN A 28 -14.19 1.16 -18.15
C ASN A 28 -13.86 2.31 -19.10
N GLY A 29 -12.62 2.77 -19.15
CA GLY A 29 -12.24 3.92 -19.95
C GLY A 29 -12.79 5.24 -19.45
N ARG A 30 -13.36 5.29 -18.25
CA ARG A 30 -13.94 6.48 -17.66
C ARG A 30 -13.79 6.48 -16.15
N GLU A 31 -13.89 7.63 -15.55
CA GLU A 31 -13.90 7.73 -14.09
C GLU A 31 -15.18 7.13 -13.51
N PRO A 32 -15.13 6.66 -12.26
CA PRO A 32 -16.33 6.15 -11.61
C PRO A 32 -17.35 7.26 -11.38
N ASN A 33 -18.64 6.91 -11.43
CA ASN A 33 -19.71 7.84 -11.10
C ASN A 33 -19.92 7.85 -9.58
N PHE A 34 -20.85 8.70 -9.13
CA PHE A 34 -21.13 8.89 -7.71
C PHE A 34 -21.57 7.58 -7.02
N GLU A 35 -22.46 6.82 -7.66
CA GLU A 35 -22.98 5.58 -7.06
C GLU A 35 -21.91 4.50 -6.98
N GLU A 36 -21.08 4.39 -8.01
CA GLU A 36 -19.96 3.44 -8.00
C GLU A 36 -18.97 3.77 -6.89
N ARG A 37 -18.67 5.06 -6.71
CA ARG A 37 -17.77 5.53 -5.66
C ARG A 37 -18.34 5.23 -4.28
N ARG A 38 -19.63 5.52 -4.08
CA ARG A 38 -20.30 5.28 -2.81
C ARG A 38 -20.31 3.79 -2.48
N HIS A 39 -20.59 2.95 -3.46
CA HIS A 39 -20.60 1.50 -3.28
C HIS A 39 -19.22 1.00 -2.86
N TRP A 40 -18.17 1.48 -3.53
CA TRP A 40 -16.81 1.12 -3.17
C TRP A 40 -16.44 1.58 -1.75
N GLN A 41 -16.82 2.81 -1.39
CA GLN A 41 -16.56 3.34 -0.05
C GLN A 41 -17.24 2.50 1.02
N ASP A 42 -18.47 2.10 0.80
CA ASP A 42 -19.20 1.25 1.74
C ASP A 42 -18.53 -0.11 1.89
N GLN A 43 -18.08 -0.69 0.80
CA GLN A 43 -17.39 -1.98 0.83
C GLN A 43 -16.07 -1.92 1.58
N ILE A 44 -15.26 -0.91 1.31
CA ILE A 44 -13.95 -0.82 1.98
C ILE A 44 -14.12 -0.48 3.47
N ASP A 45 -15.08 0.36 3.81
CA ASP A 45 -15.38 0.67 5.20
C ASP A 45 -15.81 -0.58 5.96
N ASP A 46 -16.60 -1.44 5.34
CA ASP A 46 -17.02 -2.70 5.95
C ASP A 46 -15.83 -3.62 6.19
N ARG A 47 -14.94 -3.76 5.23
CA ARG A 47 -13.74 -4.59 5.38
C ARG A 47 -12.82 -4.07 6.48
N ILE A 48 -12.61 -2.75 6.52
CA ILE A 48 -11.77 -2.11 7.53
C ILE A 48 -12.38 -2.33 8.91
N SER A 49 -13.68 -2.07 9.06
CA SER A 49 -14.36 -2.23 10.34
C SER A 49 -14.31 -3.67 10.83
N ARG A 50 -14.48 -4.63 9.93
CA ARG A 50 -14.41 -6.04 10.27
C ARG A 50 -13.01 -6.42 10.75
N TYR A 51 -11.99 -5.97 10.04
CA TYR A 51 -10.60 -6.23 10.42
C TYR A 51 -10.31 -5.68 11.82
N LEU A 52 -10.74 -4.44 12.08
CA LEU A 52 -10.48 -3.79 13.37
C LEU A 52 -11.22 -4.48 14.52
N ARG A 53 -12.39 -5.05 14.28
CA ARG A 53 -13.10 -5.83 15.30
C ARG A 53 -12.36 -7.13 15.62
N GLU A 54 -11.73 -7.72 14.63
CA GLU A 54 -10.99 -8.99 14.79
C GLU A 54 -9.56 -8.77 15.30
N HIS A 55 -9.06 -7.54 15.24
CA HIS A 55 -7.68 -7.20 15.61
C HIS A 55 -7.65 -5.99 16.53
N PRO A 56 -7.98 -6.19 17.84
CA PRO A 56 -8.00 -5.07 18.79
C PRO A 56 -6.68 -4.31 18.88
N GLU A 57 -5.55 -4.99 18.67
CA GLU A 57 -4.23 -4.36 18.68
C GLU A 57 -4.12 -3.30 17.57
N ALA A 58 -4.72 -3.55 16.42
CA ALA A 58 -4.74 -2.58 15.33
C ALA A 58 -5.72 -1.44 15.63
N ALA A 59 -6.86 -1.75 16.23
CA ALA A 59 -7.87 -0.76 16.57
C ALA A 59 -7.38 0.23 17.62
N ASN A 60 -6.48 -0.21 18.50
CA ASN A 60 -5.92 0.61 19.56
C ASN A 60 -4.57 1.23 19.22
N ASN A 61 -4.09 1.03 18.00
CA ASN A 61 -2.84 1.61 17.54
C ASN A 61 -3.00 3.12 17.33
N LEU A 62 -1.94 3.87 17.64
CA LEU A 62 -1.95 5.34 17.48
C LEU A 62 -2.18 5.76 16.02
N ASP A 63 -1.78 4.91 15.08
CA ASP A 63 -1.89 5.21 13.64
C ASP A 63 -3.15 4.65 13.01
N VAL A 64 -4.12 4.22 13.81
CA VAL A 64 -5.35 3.60 13.30
C VAL A 64 -6.08 4.50 12.31
N SER A 65 -6.00 5.82 12.48
CA SER A 65 -6.66 6.76 11.58
C SER A 65 -6.14 6.69 10.15
N THR A 66 -4.86 6.37 9.96
CA THR A 66 -4.25 6.23 8.64
C THR A 66 -4.90 5.07 7.90
N PHE A 67 -5.16 3.98 8.59
CA PHE A 67 -5.85 2.82 8.02
C PHE A 67 -7.35 3.08 7.86
N ARG A 68 -7.99 3.55 8.92
CA ARG A 68 -9.47 3.62 8.99
C ARG A 68 -10.06 4.77 8.18
N PHE A 69 -9.49 5.96 8.29
CA PHE A 69 -10.08 7.15 7.69
C PHE A 69 -9.35 7.61 6.44
N TYR A 70 -8.03 7.66 6.48
CA TYR A 70 -7.26 8.09 5.32
C TYR A 70 -7.07 6.98 4.31
N ARG A 71 -7.23 5.72 4.72
CA ARG A 71 -7.14 4.53 3.87
C ARG A 71 -5.86 4.52 3.04
N ARG A 72 -4.75 4.82 3.71
CA ARG A 72 -3.45 4.96 3.08
C ARG A 72 -2.48 3.94 3.64
N ALA A 73 -1.72 3.30 2.75
CA ALA A 73 -0.67 2.38 3.17
C ALA A 73 0.38 3.11 4.01
N ALA A 74 0.85 2.49 5.07
CA ALA A 74 1.87 3.08 5.94
C ALA A 74 2.76 1.99 6.51
N VAL A 75 4.02 2.36 6.74
CA VAL A 75 4.98 1.45 7.39
C VAL A 75 4.43 1.01 8.74
N GLY A 76 4.59 -0.27 9.04
CA GLY A 76 4.04 -0.90 10.26
C GLY A 76 2.76 -1.68 10.02
N MET A 77 2.07 -1.45 8.91
CA MET A 77 0.86 -2.20 8.59
C MET A 77 1.16 -3.64 8.23
N SER A 78 0.23 -4.53 8.55
CA SER A 78 0.32 -5.93 8.17
C SER A 78 0.03 -6.12 6.68
N LYS A 79 0.44 -7.25 6.13
CA LYS A 79 0.10 -7.62 4.76
C LYS A 79 -1.40 -7.64 4.55
N GLU A 80 -2.15 -8.07 5.56
CA GLU A 80 -3.61 -8.11 5.50
C GLU A 80 -4.20 -6.71 5.39
N GLN A 81 -3.70 -5.75 6.18
CA GLN A 81 -4.14 -4.36 6.08
C GLN A 81 -3.84 -3.78 4.70
N ILE A 82 -2.65 -4.03 4.18
CA ILE A 82 -2.27 -3.56 2.85
C ILE A 82 -3.19 -4.17 1.78
N THR A 83 -3.50 -5.45 1.88
CA THR A 83 -4.39 -6.12 0.92
C THR A 83 -5.81 -5.55 0.98
N ILE A 84 -6.30 -5.22 2.16
CA ILE A 84 -7.61 -4.57 2.31
C ILE A 84 -7.63 -3.22 1.59
N LEU A 85 -6.59 -2.43 1.76
CA LEU A 85 -6.52 -1.10 1.16
C LEU A 85 -6.26 -1.12 -0.34
N LEU A 86 -5.30 -1.91 -0.77
CA LEU A 86 -4.75 -1.82 -2.13
C LEU A 86 -5.11 -3.00 -3.02
N GLY A 87 -5.65 -4.08 -2.45
CA GLY A 87 -5.87 -5.32 -3.17
C GLY A 87 -4.58 -6.12 -3.34
N PRO A 88 -4.63 -7.22 -4.10
CA PRO A 88 -3.44 -8.04 -4.31
C PRO A 88 -2.42 -7.30 -5.17
N PRO A 89 -1.12 -7.53 -4.93
CA PRO A 89 -0.07 -6.93 -5.76
C PRO A 89 -0.05 -7.53 -7.15
N GLU A 90 0.57 -6.83 -8.09
CA GLU A 90 0.76 -7.34 -9.44
C GLU A 90 1.79 -8.48 -9.47
N THR A 91 2.86 -8.30 -8.71
CA THR A 91 3.88 -9.35 -8.53
C THR A 91 4.44 -9.29 -7.12
N VAL A 92 5.00 -10.43 -6.70
CA VAL A 92 5.65 -10.57 -5.41
C VAL A 92 7.03 -11.19 -5.66
N THR A 93 8.06 -10.67 -5.02
CA THR A 93 9.39 -11.25 -5.10
C THR A 93 10.05 -11.33 -3.73
N THR A 94 10.80 -12.41 -3.50
CA THR A 94 11.68 -12.57 -2.35
C THR A 94 13.15 -12.53 -2.76
N SER A 95 13.42 -12.31 -4.04
CA SER A 95 14.79 -12.27 -4.57
C SER A 95 15.46 -10.94 -4.24
N PRO A 96 16.59 -10.95 -3.52
CA PRO A 96 17.34 -9.73 -3.25
C PRO A 96 17.76 -8.99 -4.54
N ALA A 97 18.11 -9.73 -5.60
CA ALA A 97 18.50 -9.13 -6.86
C ALA A 97 17.33 -8.37 -7.50
N GLU A 98 16.12 -8.95 -7.44
CA GLU A 98 14.95 -8.30 -7.97
C GLU A 98 14.56 -7.09 -7.11
N MET A 99 14.63 -7.23 -5.79
CA MET A 99 14.35 -6.11 -4.89
C MET A 99 15.32 -4.94 -5.09
N GLU A 100 16.58 -5.25 -5.36
CA GLU A 100 17.57 -4.22 -5.67
C GLU A 100 17.18 -3.43 -6.92
N LYS A 101 16.73 -4.11 -7.97
CA LYS A 101 16.26 -3.45 -9.18
C LYS A 101 15.06 -2.54 -8.90
N LEU A 102 14.16 -2.96 -8.03
CA LEU A 102 12.99 -2.17 -7.67
C LEU A 102 13.37 -0.95 -6.83
N ALA A 103 14.25 -1.15 -5.85
CA ALA A 103 14.62 -0.11 -4.88
C ALA A 103 15.64 0.88 -5.43
N ARG A 104 16.40 0.48 -6.45
CA ARG A 104 17.42 1.31 -7.10
C ARG A 104 18.40 1.90 -6.04
N LYS A 105 18.61 3.21 -6.06
CA LYS A 105 19.56 3.87 -5.17
C LYS A 105 19.24 3.74 -3.69
N TYR A 106 18.01 3.34 -3.35
CA TYR A 106 17.60 3.17 -1.96
C TYR A 106 17.86 1.77 -1.41
N TRP A 107 18.32 0.85 -2.28
CA TRP A 107 18.57 -0.53 -1.86
C TRP A 107 19.51 -0.64 -0.66
N PRO A 108 20.61 0.11 -0.56
CA PRO A 108 21.48 0.00 0.62
C PRO A 108 20.74 0.24 1.96
N ASP A 109 19.72 1.11 1.94
CA ASP A 109 18.96 1.42 3.14
C ASP A 109 17.87 0.40 3.43
N ILE A 110 17.41 -0.31 2.40
CA ILE A 110 16.27 -1.22 2.47
C ILE A 110 16.71 -2.67 2.71
N LYS A 111 17.84 -3.07 2.15
CA LYS A 111 18.28 -4.46 2.09
C LYS A 111 18.42 -5.13 3.47
N GLY A 112 18.69 -4.36 4.51
CA GLY A 112 18.87 -4.89 5.85
C GLY A 112 17.57 -5.37 6.50
N GLN A 113 16.43 -4.94 5.97
CA GLN A 113 15.12 -5.27 6.54
C GLN A 113 14.25 -6.05 5.59
N ALA A 114 14.25 -5.70 4.30
CA ALA A 114 13.32 -6.24 3.32
C ALA A 114 13.55 -7.73 3.08
N GLN A 115 12.49 -8.52 3.25
CA GLN A 115 12.48 -9.96 2.94
C GLN A 115 11.63 -10.26 1.72
N GLU A 116 10.70 -9.37 1.39
CA GLU A 116 9.75 -9.56 0.31
C GLU A 116 9.35 -8.19 -0.23
N ALA A 117 9.12 -8.11 -1.54
CA ALA A 117 8.61 -6.88 -2.15
C ALA A 117 7.35 -7.17 -2.96
N TRP A 118 6.39 -6.28 -2.83
CA TRP A 118 5.14 -6.31 -3.58
C TRP A 118 5.14 -5.16 -4.58
N VAL A 119 4.87 -5.50 -5.85
CA VAL A 119 4.83 -4.51 -6.93
C VAL A 119 3.38 -4.14 -7.18
N TYR A 120 3.10 -2.85 -7.13
CA TYR A 120 1.78 -2.28 -7.37
C TYR A 120 1.82 -1.33 -8.57
N PRO A 121 0.66 -0.96 -9.12
CA PRO A 121 0.59 0.00 -10.21
C PRO A 121 1.20 1.35 -9.84
N LEU A 122 1.47 2.16 -10.86
CA LEU A 122 1.95 3.54 -10.74
C LEU A 122 3.33 3.65 -10.10
N GLY A 123 4.12 2.58 -10.22
CA GLY A 123 5.51 2.58 -9.75
C GLY A 123 5.68 2.36 -8.26
N TRP A 124 4.62 2.00 -7.56
CA TRP A 124 4.71 1.74 -6.12
C TRP A 124 5.29 0.37 -5.83
N HIS A 125 6.29 0.33 -4.96
CA HIS A 125 6.91 -0.91 -4.48
C HIS A 125 6.89 -0.90 -2.95
N LEU A 126 6.34 -1.94 -2.37
CA LEU A 126 6.18 -2.08 -0.92
C LEU A 126 7.04 -3.23 -0.43
N TYR A 127 7.84 -2.98 0.60
CA TYR A 127 8.80 -3.96 1.13
C TYR A 127 8.36 -4.44 2.50
N PHE A 128 8.39 -5.76 2.68
CA PHE A 128 7.88 -6.40 3.89
C PHE A 128 8.97 -7.19 4.60
N ALA A 129 8.89 -7.24 5.91
CA ALA A 129 9.65 -8.13 6.76
C ALA A 129 8.71 -8.68 7.82
N GLU A 130 8.70 -10.01 7.97
CA GLU A 130 7.88 -10.68 8.98
C GLU A 130 6.40 -10.26 8.95
N SER A 131 5.85 -10.17 7.75
CA SER A 131 4.43 -9.81 7.52
C SER A 131 4.08 -8.36 7.80
N ARG A 132 5.07 -7.50 8.00
CA ARG A 132 4.85 -6.06 8.21
C ARG A 132 5.53 -5.24 7.12
N LEU A 133 4.87 -4.16 6.72
CA LEU A 133 5.45 -3.21 5.78
C LEU A 133 6.58 -2.45 6.47
N VAL A 134 7.77 -2.48 5.87
CA VAL A 134 8.96 -1.85 6.46
C VAL A 134 9.49 -0.69 5.63
N ASP A 135 9.18 -0.64 4.33
CA ASP A 135 9.62 0.45 3.48
C ASP A 135 8.77 0.58 2.23
N ILE A 136 8.85 1.74 1.58
CA ILE A 136 8.05 2.07 0.40
C ILE A 136 8.93 2.87 -0.56
N THR A 137 8.89 2.54 -1.84
CA THR A 137 9.49 3.36 -2.89
C THR A 137 8.48 3.61 -3.99
N GLN A 138 8.65 4.71 -4.71
CA GLN A 138 7.84 4.97 -5.89
C GLN A 138 8.73 5.53 -7.00
N TYR A 139 8.68 4.85 -8.16
CA TYR A 139 9.34 5.31 -9.37
C TYR A 139 8.28 5.36 -10.47
N ARG A 140 7.85 6.58 -10.80
CA ARG A 140 6.86 6.75 -11.87
C ARG A 140 7.55 6.68 -13.22
N PRO A 141 6.98 5.97 -14.21
CA PRO A 141 7.48 6.02 -15.57
C PRO A 141 7.33 7.43 -16.11
N ARG A 142 8.28 7.82 -16.92
CA ARG A 142 8.22 9.12 -17.58
C ARG A 142 7.42 9.04 -18.86
#